data_02441ecdaf26d865f9cf826c9279c7ff
#
_entry.id   02441ecdaf26d865f9cf826c9279c7ff
#
_cell.length_a   1.000
_cell.length_b   1.000
_cell.length_c   1.000
_cell.angle_alpha   90.00
_cell.angle_beta   90.00
_cell.angle_gamma   90.00
#
_symmetry.space_group_name_H-M   'P 1'
#
loop_
_entity.id
_entity.type
_entity.pdbx_description
1 polymer ?
#
loop_
_entity_poly.entity_id
_entity_poly.type
_entity_poly.pdbx_seq_one_letter_code
_entity_poly.pdbx_strand_id
1 'polypeptide(L)'
;HARYHAAPLPSSTVPRSQSAQLVSQILLDGRSLTLEMLRPLLCGVPLQLALTPAARVAVQRARDLVEQHVRAGDVVYGLTTGFGKLKSIAIGRADLVELQRNLVLSHCCGVGEPMPIAEVRAAQIARLNGLSRGHSGVRVELLEALVRQFNAGFVPVVPQQGSVGASGDLAPLAHMAAAAMGHGEAYVLRGGEARRMSAADALAAIGEKPVEFQAKEGLAVINGTEVMKAVGALVVLRARNLSKAADAIAALTIEALSG
;
A
#
# COMPACT_ATOMS: atom_id res chain seq x y z
N HIS A 1 43.08 -42.78 -7.89
CA HIS A 1 42.53 -42.00 -6.76
C HIS A 1 43.46 -40.82 -6.45
N ALA A 2 43.21 -39.67 -7.06
CA ALA A 2 43.83 -38.41 -6.70
C ALA A 2 42.79 -37.61 -5.86
N ARG A 3 43.11 -37.36 -4.58
CA ARG A 3 42.33 -36.48 -3.71
C ARG A 3 42.73 -35.04 -4.00
N TYR A 4 41.80 -34.25 -4.54
CA TYR A 4 41.95 -32.81 -4.59
C TYR A 4 41.69 -32.24 -3.20
N HIS A 5 42.71 -31.74 -2.53
CA HIS A 5 42.56 -30.88 -1.36
C HIS A 5 42.27 -29.44 -1.84
N ALA A 6 41.05 -29.00 -1.68
CA ALA A 6 40.73 -27.59 -1.85
C ALA A 6 41.30 -26.79 -0.66
N ALA A 7 42.14 -25.81 -0.96
CA ALA A 7 42.61 -24.85 0.03
C ALA A 7 41.45 -23.93 0.48
N PRO A 8 41.38 -23.53 1.77
CA PRO A 8 40.36 -22.62 2.24
C PRO A 8 40.55 -21.24 1.63
N LEU A 9 39.48 -20.71 1.06
CA LEU A 9 39.41 -19.33 0.56
C LEU A 9 39.64 -18.35 1.72
N PRO A 10 40.42 -17.26 1.53
CA PRO A 10 40.65 -16.27 2.56
C PRO A 10 39.29 -15.56 2.90
N SER A 11 39.00 -15.47 4.20
CA SER A 11 37.88 -14.71 4.72
C SER A 11 38.09 -13.22 4.43
N SER A 12 37.50 -12.73 3.36
CA SER A 12 37.44 -11.28 3.11
C SER A 12 36.41 -10.68 4.06
N THR A 13 36.85 -10.21 5.21
CA THR A 13 36.12 -9.23 6.02
C THR A 13 36.14 -7.91 5.27
N VAL A 14 35.19 -7.73 4.35
CA VAL A 14 34.87 -6.41 3.81
C VAL A 14 34.26 -5.61 4.95
N PRO A 15 34.85 -4.49 5.38
CA PRO A 15 34.22 -3.63 6.36
C PRO A 15 32.87 -3.16 5.77
N ARG A 16 31.77 -3.44 6.46
CA ARG A 16 30.48 -2.81 6.17
C ARG A 16 30.67 -1.32 6.41
N SER A 17 31.09 -0.58 5.36
CA SER A 17 31.00 0.86 5.36
C SER A 17 29.53 1.19 5.65
N GLN A 18 29.32 2.13 6.56
CA GLN A 18 28.04 2.80 6.78
C GLN A 18 27.73 3.58 5.49
N SER A 19 27.37 2.86 4.43
CA SER A 19 26.72 3.49 3.29
C SER A 19 25.39 4.00 3.81
N ALA A 20 25.25 5.31 3.93
CA ALA A 20 23.96 5.97 4.09
C ALA A 20 23.04 5.31 3.05
N GLN A 21 22.08 4.48 3.49
CA GLN A 21 21.13 3.85 2.60
C GLN A 21 20.42 4.98 1.89
N LEU A 22 20.69 5.13 0.59
CA LEU A 22 19.96 6.05 -0.27
C LEU A 22 18.50 5.59 -0.22
N VAL A 23 17.70 6.24 0.62
CA VAL A 23 16.27 5.99 0.71
C VAL A 23 15.65 6.56 -0.56
N SER A 24 15.17 5.70 -1.43
CA SER A 24 14.48 6.13 -2.65
C SER A 24 13.16 6.78 -2.28
N GLN A 25 12.96 8.04 -2.68
CA GLN A 25 11.72 8.77 -2.46
C GLN A 25 10.82 8.69 -3.69
N ILE A 26 9.53 8.38 -3.48
CA ILE A 26 8.49 8.44 -4.49
C ILE A 26 7.61 9.66 -4.21
N LEU A 27 7.49 10.53 -5.21
CA LEU A 27 6.57 11.67 -5.18
C LEU A 27 5.19 11.24 -5.68
N LEU A 28 4.19 11.39 -4.84
CA LEU A 28 2.80 11.03 -5.13
C LEU A 28 2.10 12.22 -5.81
N ASP A 29 1.83 12.09 -7.10
CA ASP A 29 1.11 13.05 -7.92
C ASP A 29 -0.13 12.44 -8.61
N GLY A 30 -0.32 11.12 -8.39
CA GLY A 30 -1.39 10.35 -9.01
C GLY A 30 -1.15 9.97 -10.47
N ARG A 31 0.00 10.25 -11.06
CA ARG A 31 0.27 10.11 -12.50
C ARG A 31 1.61 9.46 -12.85
N SER A 32 2.69 9.84 -12.15
CA SER A 32 4.06 9.51 -12.54
C SER A 32 4.58 8.19 -11.98
N LEU A 33 3.79 7.45 -11.19
CA LEU A 33 4.20 6.16 -10.64
C LEU A 33 4.47 5.14 -11.76
N THR A 34 5.68 4.57 -11.78
CA THR A 34 6.12 3.56 -12.74
C THR A 34 6.40 2.22 -12.08
N LEU A 35 6.48 1.15 -12.87
CA LEU A 35 6.86 -0.18 -12.38
C LEU A 35 8.26 -0.16 -11.73
N GLU A 36 9.21 0.53 -12.32
CA GLU A 36 10.58 0.57 -11.84
C GLU A 36 10.72 1.21 -10.45
N MET A 37 9.85 2.16 -10.11
CA MET A 37 9.80 2.76 -8.76
C MET A 37 9.39 1.76 -7.68
N LEU A 38 8.73 0.65 -8.04
CA LEU A 38 8.34 -0.42 -7.10
C LEU A 38 9.43 -1.50 -6.98
N ARG A 39 10.44 -1.51 -7.86
CA ARG A 39 11.52 -2.52 -7.85
C ARG A 39 12.23 -2.67 -6.50
N PRO A 40 12.52 -1.60 -5.74
CA PRO A 40 13.17 -1.71 -4.43
C PRO A 40 12.43 -2.61 -3.44
N LEU A 41 11.09 -2.73 -3.55
CA LEU A 41 10.29 -3.60 -2.69
C LEU A 41 10.64 -5.09 -2.85
N LEU A 42 11.08 -5.52 -4.04
CA LEU A 42 11.49 -6.90 -4.29
C LEU A 42 12.79 -7.27 -3.55
N CYS A 43 13.59 -6.26 -3.20
CA CYS A 43 14.87 -6.42 -2.49
C CYS A 43 14.79 -5.99 -1.03
N GLY A 44 13.59 -5.69 -0.51
CA GLY A 44 13.39 -5.21 0.86
C GLY A 44 14.00 -3.83 1.14
N VAL A 45 14.28 -3.03 0.10
CA VAL A 45 14.86 -1.70 0.25
C VAL A 45 13.78 -0.72 0.73
N PRO A 46 14.05 0.08 1.78
CA PRO A 46 13.12 1.07 2.27
C PRO A 46 12.78 2.13 1.22
N LEU A 47 11.50 2.49 1.15
CA LEU A 47 10.98 3.57 0.32
C LEU A 47 10.35 4.64 1.20
N GLN A 48 10.46 5.89 0.80
CA GLN A 48 9.77 7.03 1.39
C GLN A 48 8.79 7.63 0.39
N LEU A 49 7.66 8.09 0.89
CA LEU A 49 6.62 8.73 0.08
C LEU A 49 6.45 10.19 0.48
N ALA A 50 6.16 11.05 -0.47
CA ALA A 50 5.79 12.43 -0.21
C ALA A 50 4.70 12.89 -1.21
N LEU A 51 3.74 13.67 -0.74
CA LEU A 51 2.76 14.32 -1.61
C LEU A 51 3.40 15.53 -2.30
N THR A 52 3.17 15.65 -3.60
CA THR A 52 3.53 16.89 -4.30
C THR A 52 2.61 18.06 -3.88
N PRO A 53 3.08 19.32 -3.93
CA PRO A 53 2.22 20.47 -3.68
C PRO A 53 0.98 20.49 -4.58
N ALA A 54 1.14 20.14 -5.86
CA ALA A 54 0.03 20.08 -6.82
C ALA A 54 -1.03 19.02 -6.42
N ALA A 55 -0.59 17.84 -5.94
CA ALA A 55 -1.50 16.81 -5.45
C ALA A 55 -2.30 17.29 -4.23
N ARG A 56 -1.66 18.00 -3.28
CA ARG A 56 -2.35 18.59 -2.11
C ARG A 56 -3.48 19.52 -2.55
N VAL A 57 -3.20 20.42 -3.50
CA VAL A 57 -4.20 21.35 -4.05
C VAL A 57 -5.35 20.59 -4.72
N ALA A 58 -5.04 19.58 -5.53
CA ALA A 58 -6.07 18.78 -6.22
C ALA A 58 -6.94 17.99 -5.23
N VAL A 59 -6.33 17.38 -4.21
CA VAL A 59 -7.04 16.63 -3.15
C VAL A 59 -7.94 17.56 -2.34
N GLN A 60 -7.43 18.74 -1.94
CA GLN A 60 -8.20 19.72 -1.19
C GLN A 60 -9.41 20.22 -1.99
N ARG A 61 -9.23 20.55 -3.27
CA ARG A 61 -10.33 20.97 -4.13
C ARG A 61 -11.46 19.92 -4.23
N ALA A 62 -11.09 18.64 -4.33
CA ALA A 62 -12.09 17.57 -4.35
C ALA A 62 -12.77 17.40 -2.99
N ARG A 63 -12.04 17.61 -1.89
CA ARG A 63 -12.60 17.61 -0.54
C ARG A 63 -13.58 18.73 -0.31
N ASP A 64 -13.26 19.94 -0.73
CA ASP A 64 -14.14 21.11 -0.58
C ASP A 64 -15.50 20.87 -1.23
N LEU A 65 -15.54 20.20 -2.39
CA LEU A 65 -16.78 19.82 -3.07
C LEU A 65 -17.59 18.81 -2.22
N VAL A 66 -16.94 17.80 -1.63
CA VAL A 66 -17.60 16.84 -0.73
C VAL A 66 -18.22 17.57 0.46
N GLU A 67 -17.50 18.49 1.07
CA GLU A 67 -17.98 19.24 2.22
C GLU A 67 -19.13 20.19 1.86
N GLN A 68 -19.11 20.77 0.65
CA GLN A 68 -20.21 21.56 0.14
C GLN A 68 -21.50 20.74 0.08
N HIS A 69 -21.48 19.55 -0.52
CA HIS A 69 -22.65 18.67 -0.60
C HIS A 69 -23.14 18.20 0.78
N VAL A 70 -22.20 17.88 1.70
CA VAL A 70 -22.57 17.51 3.08
C VAL A 70 -23.24 18.66 3.82
N ARG A 71 -22.76 19.90 3.63
CA ARG A 71 -23.37 21.11 4.25
C ARG A 71 -24.73 21.42 3.66
N ALA A 72 -24.90 21.26 2.35
CA ALA A 72 -26.17 21.48 1.65
C ALA A 72 -27.22 20.41 2.00
N GLY A 73 -26.82 19.27 2.58
CA GLY A 73 -27.74 18.15 2.84
C GLY A 73 -28.15 17.40 1.57
N ASP A 74 -27.36 17.51 0.51
CA ASP A 74 -27.66 16.85 -0.76
C ASP A 74 -27.64 15.33 -0.59
N VAL A 75 -28.58 14.64 -1.25
CA VAL A 75 -28.64 13.18 -1.29
C VAL A 75 -27.72 12.68 -2.40
N VAL A 76 -26.49 12.33 -2.03
CA VAL A 76 -25.46 11.85 -2.98
C VAL A 76 -25.03 10.44 -2.59
N TYR A 77 -25.12 9.50 -3.54
CA TYR A 77 -24.75 8.10 -3.31
C TYR A 77 -23.31 7.95 -2.83
N GLY A 78 -23.14 7.20 -1.75
CA GLY A 78 -21.84 6.92 -1.16
C GLY A 78 -21.18 8.12 -0.47
N LEU A 79 -21.93 9.21 -0.31
CA LEU A 79 -21.50 10.41 0.42
C LEU A 79 -22.42 10.68 1.61
N THR A 80 -23.73 10.84 1.36
CA THR A 80 -24.77 11.15 2.36
C THR A 80 -25.87 10.09 2.41
N THR A 81 -25.71 8.98 1.70
CA THR A 81 -26.61 7.82 1.74
C THR A 81 -25.88 6.56 2.21
N GLY A 82 -26.65 5.55 2.59
CA GLY A 82 -26.15 4.20 2.75
C GLY A 82 -25.67 3.58 1.43
N PHE A 83 -25.21 2.33 1.48
CA PHE A 83 -24.61 1.61 0.34
C PHE A 83 -25.51 0.45 -0.09
N GLY A 84 -25.37 0.01 -1.34
CA GLY A 84 -26.11 -1.13 -1.89
C GLY A 84 -27.63 -0.97 -1.76
N LYS A 85 -28.28 -1.83 -1.02
CA LYS A 85 -29.74 -1.79 -0.79
C LYS A 85 -30.20 -0.54 -0.01
N LEU A 86 -29.29 0.10 0.73
CA LEU A 86 -29.56 1.32 1.51
C LEU A 86 -29.24 2.62 0.75
N LYS A 87 -29.02 2.55 -0.55
CA LYS A 87 -28.60 3.67 -1.41
C LYS A 87 -29.52 4.89 -1.40
N SER A 88 -30.79 4.71 -1.07
CA SER A 88 -31.81 5.78 -1.01
C SER A 88 -32.08 6.29 0.42
N ILE A 89 -31.43 5.71 1.44
CA ILE A 89 -31.60 6.13 2.82
C ILE A 89 -30.60 7.25 3.10
N ALA A 90 -31.11 8.46 3.36
CA ALA A 90 -30.30 9.57 3.80
C ALA A 90 -29.76 9.32 5.21
N ILE A 91 -28.48 9.51 5.41
CA ILE A 91 -27.78 9.34 6.69
C ILE A 91 -27.59 10.69 7.35
N GLY A 92 -27.95 10.78 8.62
CA GLY A 92 -27.75 11.99 9.40
C GLY A 92 -26.26 12.37 9.48
N ARG A 93 -25.99 13.68 9.50
CA ARG A 93 -24.61 14.18 9.52
C ARG A 93 -23.77 13.65 10.70
N ALA A 94 -24.42 13.44 11.85
CA ALA A 94 -23.77 12.89 13.05
C ALA A 94 -23.33 11.43 12.85
N ASP A 95 -24.03 10.68 12.00
CA ASP A 95 -23.79 9.24 11.83
C ASP A 95 -22.83 8.93 10.66
N LEU A 96 -22.41 9.95 9.91
CA LEU A 96 -21.55 9.74 8.72
C LEU A 96 -20.20 9.12 9.07
N VAL A 97 -19.60 9.48 10.21
CA VAL A 97 -18.32 8.93 10.67
C VAL A 97 -18.49 7.44 11.04
N GLU A 98 -19.55 7.12 11.79
CA GLU A 98 -19.83 5.75 12.15
C GLU A 98 -20.15 4.90 10.93
N LEU A 99 -20.88 5.44 9.96
CA LEU A 99 -21.12 4.80 8.68
C LEU A 99 -19.83 4.40 7.97
N GLN A 100 -18.85 5.33 7.89
CA GLN A 100 -17.56 5.05 7.23
C GLN A 100 -16.77 3.95 7.97
N ARG A 101 -16.75 4.00 9.31
CA ARG A 101 -16.14 2.97 10.15
C ARG A 101 -16.79 1.60 9.91
N ASN A 102 -18.11 1.53 9.98
CA ASN A 102 -18.88 0.30 9.80
C ASN A 102 -18.75 -0.25 8.39
N LEU A 103 -18.70 0.61 7.38
CA LEU A 103 -18.42 0.23 5.99
C LEU A 103 -17.07 -0.50 5.89
N VAL A 104 -16.01 0.06 6.41
CA VAL A 104 -14.68 -0.56 6.38
C VAL A 104 -14.70 -1.90 7.12
N LEU A 105 -15.19 -1.93 8.35
CA LEU A 105 -15.16 -3.14 9.17
C LEU A 105 -16.03 -4.28 8.59
N SER A 106 -17.17 -3.97 7.99
CA SER A 106 -18.05 -4.96 7.35
C SER A 106 -17.43 -5.59 6.09
N HIS A 107 -16.45 -4.94 5.47
CA HIS A 107 -15.75 -5.45 4.31
C HIS A 107 -14.45 -6.20 4.66
N CYS A 108 -14.05 -6.27 5.93
CA CYS A 108 -12.91 -7.04 6.40
C CYS A 108 -13.24 -8.55 6.45
N CYS A 109 -13.57 -9.13 5.31
CA CYS A 109 -13.99 -10.52 5.17
C CYS A 109 -12.93 -11.42 4.49
N GLY A 110 -11.70 -10.92 4.33
CA GLY A 110 -10.59 -11.70 3.79
C GLY A 110 -10.18 -12.84 4.70
N VAL A 111 -9.71 -13.95 4.10
CA VAL A 111 -9.27 -15.15 4.78
C VAL A 111 -7.95 -15.68 4.24
N GLY A 112 -7.38 -16.68 4.89
CA GLY A 112 -6.12 -17.31 4.50
C GLY A 112 -4.90 -16.65 5.10
N GLU A 113 -3.73 -17.05 4.59
CA GLU A 113 -2.45 -16.54 5.06
C GLU A 113 -2.26 -15.06 4.75
N PRO A 114 -1.42 -14.34 5.51
CA PRO A 114 -1.07 -12.97 5.20
C PRO A 114 -0.41 -12.83 3.82
N MET A 115 -0.78 -11.79 3.10
CA MET A 115 -0.09 -11.39 1.86
C MET A 115 1.38 -11.05 2.15
N PRO A 116 2.29 -11.31 1.19
CA PRO A 116 3.69 -10.87 1.29
C PRO A 116 3.80 -9.36 1.55
N ILE A 117 4.68 -8.97 2.46
CA ILE A 117 4.90 -7.57 2.85
C ILE A 117 5.16 -6.66 1.63
N ALA A 118 5.95 -7.13 0.67
CA ALA A 118 6.24 -6.37 -0.55
C ALA A 118 4.97 -6.04 -1.36
N GLU A 119 4.02 -6.97 -1.43
CA GLU A 119 2.76 -6.79 -2.14
C GLU A 119 1.84 -5.80 -1.43
N VAL A 120 1.75 -5.90 -0.09
CA VAL A 120 0.97 -4.94 0.71
C VAL A 120 1.58 -3.54 0.60
N ARG A 121 2.90 -3.40 0.68
CA ARG A 121 3.56 -2.10 0.49
C ARG A 121 3.35 -1.54 -0.91
N ALA A 122 3.41 -2.37 -1.95
CA ALA A 122 3.09 -1.93 -3.30
C ALA A 122 1.62 -1.47 -3.41
N ALA A 123 0.68 -2.17 -2.76
CA ALA A 123 -0.72 -1.79 -2.70
C ALA A 123 -0.94 -0.46 -1.96
N GLN A 124 -0.23 -0.24 -0.83
CA GLN A 124 -0.23 1.04 -0.12
C GLN A 124 0.24 2.19 -1.04
N ILE A 125 1.38 2.01 -1.74
CA ILE A 125 1.89 3.02 -2.70
C ILE A 125 0.88 3.29 -3.79
N ALA A 126 0.34 2.25 -4.43
CA ALA A 126 -0.62 2.37 -5.51
C ALA A 126 -1.90 3.11 -5.05
N ARG A 127 -2.41 2.77 -3.83
CA ARG A 127 -3.60 3.39 -3.26
C ARG A 127 -3.37 4.87 -2.95
N LEU A 128 -2.28 5.19 -2.26
CA LEU A 128 -1.92 6.57 -1.91
C LEU A 128 -1.71 7.41 -3.18
N ASN A 129 -1.05 6.85 -4.19
CA ASN A 129 -0.89 7.53 -5.47
C ASN A 129 -2.24 7.75 -6.19
N GLY A 130 -3.13 6.77 -6.17
CA GLY A 130 -4.48 6.90 -6.75
C GLY A 130 -5.30 8.00 -6.06
N LEU A 131 -5.27 8.08 -4.74
CA LEU A 131 -5.95 9.13 -3.96
C LEU A 131 -5.36 10.52 -4.22
N SER A 132 -4.03 10.60 -4.48
CA SER A 132 -3.33 11.86 -4.76
C SER A 132 -3.78 12.56 -6.05
N ARG A 133 -4.55 11.87 -6.93
CA ARG A 133 -5.14 12.50 -8.13
C ARG A 133 -6.19 13.57 -7.81
N GLY A 134 -6.73 13.59 -6.60
CA GLY A 134 -7.74 14.57 -6.21
C GLY A 134 -9.13 14.33 -6.84
N HIS A 135 -9.53 13.05 -7.01
CA HIS A 135 -10.85 12.68 -7.52
C HIS A 135 -11.71 11.93 -6.51
N SER A 136 -11.16 11.59 -5.35
CA SER A 136 -11.80 10.72 -4.37
C SER A 136 -12.49 11.46 -3.22
N GLY A 137 -12.20 12.75 -3.03
CA GLY A 137 -12.81 13.59 -1.99
C GLY A 137 -12.34 13.27 -0.57
N VAL A 138 -11.16 12.68 -0.41
CA VAL A 138 -10.52 12.49 0.89
C VAL A 138 -9.88 13.79 1.37
N ARG A 139 -9.72 13.93 2.70
CA ARG A 139 -8.96 15.06 3.27
C ARG A 139 -7.46 14.90 2.99
N VAL A 140 -6.77 16.04 2.88
CA VAL A 140 -5.30 16.07 2.75
C VAL A 140 -4.66 15.47 4.01
N GLU A 141 -5.18 15.78 5.19
CA GLU A 141 -4.68 15.30 6.49
C GLU A 141 -4.76 13.77 6.59
N LEU A 142 -5.82 13.15 6.08
CA LEU A 142 -5.93 11.69 6.04
C LEU A 142 -4.84 11.11 5.16
N LEU A 143 -4.67 11.64 3.95
CA LEU A 143 -3.66 11.15 3.02
C LEU A 143 -2.25 11.29 3.58
N GLU A 144 -1.96 12.42 4.24
CA GLU A 144 -0.69 12.65 4.94
C GLU A 144 -0.47 11.69 6.11
N ALA A 145 -1.49 11.41 6.92
CA ALA A 145 -1.40 10.43 7.99
C ALA A 145 -1.04 9.04 7.47
N LEU A 146 -1.71 8.59 6.40
CA LEU A 146 -1.40 7.31 5.76
C LEU A 146 0.02 7.28 5.16
N VAL A 147 0.49 8.40 4.60
CA VAL A 147 1.88 8.55 4.13
C VAL A 147 2.88 8.45 5.30
N ARG A 148 2.61 9.12 6.43
CA ARG A 148 3.47 9.03 7.62
C ARG A 148 3.51 7.61 8.16
N GLN A 149 2.36 6.92 8.29
CA GLN A 149 2.28 5.52 8.70
C GLN A 149 3.15 4.63 7.79
N PHE A 150 3.01 4.78 6.47
CA PHE A 150 3.84 4.05 5.49
C PHE A 150 5.34 4.32 5.72
N ASN A 151 5.73 5.59 5.84
CA ASN A 151 7.12 6.01 5.99
C ASN A 151 7.74 5.53 7.30
N ALA A 152 6.93 5.39 8.35
CA ALA A 152 7.32 4.83 9.64
C ALA A 152 7.41 3.29 9.66
N GLY A 153 7.17 2.64 8.52
CA GLY A 153 7.29 1.18 8.40
C GLY A 153 6.03 0.41 8.79
N PHE A 154 4.87 1.04 8.88
CA PHE A 154 3.59 0.39 9.16
C PHE A 154 3.10 -0.39 7.92
N VAL A 155 2.88 -1.69 8.09
CA VAL A 155 2.37 -2.57 7.03
C VAL A 155 1.18 -3.37 7.57
N PRO A 156 -0.04 -3.12 7.11
CA PRO A 156 -1.23 -3.90 7.48
C PRO A 156 -1.05 -5.39 7.21
N VAL A 157 -1.58 -6.24 8.08
CA VAL A 157 -1.76 -7.66 7.78
C VAL A 157 -3.02 -7.81 6.94
N VAL A 158 -2.84 -8.25 5.70
CA VAL A 158 -3.91 -8.42 4.72
C VAL A 158 -4.00 -9.89 4.32
N PRO A 159 -5.14 -10.57 4.50
CA PRO A 159 -5.33 -11.94 4.04
C PRO A 159 -5.25 -12.05 2.51
N GLN A 160 -4.71 -13.18 2.01
CA GLN A 160 -4.50 -13.40 0.57
C GLN A 160 -5.80 -13.60 -0.21
N GLN A 161 -6.86 -14.06 0.43
CA GLN A 161 -8.12 -14.41 -0.21
C GLN A 161 -9.22 -13.43 0.23
N GLY A 162 -9.87 -12.77 -0.71
CA GLY A 162 -10.93 -11.81 -0.41
C GLY A 162 -11.27 -10.86 -1.56
N SER A 163 -10.34 -10.60 -2.48
CA SER A 163 -10.68 -9.84 -3.70
C SER A 163 -11.44 -10.72 -4.67
N VAL A 164 -12.53 -10.17 -5.23
CA VAL A 164 -13.28 -10.79 -6.34
C VAL A 164 -13.02 -10.09 -7.67
N GLY A 165 -12.25 -9.00 -7.68
CA GLY A 165 -11.80 -8.29 -8.87
C GLY A 165 -12.89 -7.62 -9.71
N ALA A 166 -14.16 -7.61 -9.26
CA ALA A 166 -15.29 -7.16 -10.07
C ALA A 166 -15.38 -5.63 -10.22
N SER A 167 -15.42 -4.89 -9.09
CA SER A 167 -15.47 -3.43 -9.06
C SER A 167 -14.36 -2.82 -8.21
N GLY A 168 -13.51 -3.66 -7.64
CA GLY A 168 -12.39 -3.30 -6.80
C GLY A 168 -12.01 -4.42 -5.83
N ASP A 169 -10.90 -4.20 -5.17
CA ASP A 169 -10.31 -5.11 -4.18
C ASP A 169 -10.84 -4.77 -2.77
N LEU A 170 -12.17 -4.73 -2.59
CA LEU A 170 -12.82 -4.19 -1.39
C LEU A 170 -12.30 -4.83 -0.10
N ALA A 171 -12.30 -6.17 -0.01
CA ALA A 171 -11.89 -6.85 1.22
C ALA A 171 -10.41 -6.59 1.59
N PRO A 172 -9.41 -6.79 0.72
CA PRO A 172 -8.03 -6.52 1.10
C PRO A 172 -7.78 -5.02 1.38
N LEU A 173 -8.40 -4.09 0.64
CA LEU A 173 -8.31 -2.66 0.94
C LEU A 173 -9.00 -2.30 2.26
N ALA A 174 -10.08 -3.00 2.63
CA ALA A 174 -10.74 -2.82 3.92
C ALA A 174 -9.82 -3.27 5.08
N HIS A 175 -9.11 -4.39 4.96
CA HIS A 175 -8.11 -4.79 5.95
C HIS A 175 -7.00 -3.74 6.10
N MET A 176 -6.53 -3.15 4.98
CA MET A 176 -5.56 -2.07 5.03
C MET A 176 -6.11 -0.83 5.76
N ALA A 177 -7.35 -0.44 5.45
CA ALA A 177 -8.02 0.70 6.06
C ALA A 177 -8.32 0.45 7.55
N ALA A 178 -8.80 -0.73 7.91
CA ALA A 178 -9.07 -1.12 9.30
C ALA A 178 -7.80 -1.07 10.15
N ALA A 179 -6.67 -1.54 9.64
CA ALA A 179 -5.39 -1.46 10.34
C ALA A 179 -4.97 0.00 10.58
N ALA A 180 -5.16 0.90 9.61
CA ALA A 180 -4.91 2.33 9.80
C ALA A 180 -5.83 2.97 10.86
N MET A 181 -7.02 2.40 11.08
CA MET A 181 -7.95 2.77 12.17
C MET A 181 -7.60 2.10 13.53
N GLY A 182 -6.54 1.29 13.59
CA GLY A 182 -6.15 0.55 14.80
C GLY A 182 -6.85 -0.79 15.00
N HIS A 183 -7.58 -1.30 13.99
CA HIS A 183 -8.24 -2.60 14.04
C HIS A 183 -7.44 -3.69 13.31
N GLY A 184 -7.49 -4.93 13.81
CA GLY A 184 -6.75 -6.05 13.24
C GLY A 184 -5.28 -6.03 13.61
N GLU A 185 -4.40 -6.43 12.69
CA GLU A 185 -2.97 -6.58 12.93
C GLU A 185 -2.13 -5.83 11.87
N ALA A 186 -0.89 -5.50 12.25
CA ALA A 186 0.08 -4.91 11.35
C ALA A 186 1.50 -5.39 11.69
N TYR A 187 2.40 -5.26 10.72
CA TYR A 187 3.83 -5.34 10.94
C TYR A 187 4.41 -3.93 11.11
N VAL A 188 5.42 -3.81 11.98
CA VAL A 188 6.31 -2.65 12.04
C VAL A 188 7.66 -3.08 11.49
N LEU A 189 8.12 -2.40 10.43
CA LEU A 189 9.41 -2.64 9.81
C LEU A 189 10.48 -1.74 10.43
N ARG A 190 11.49 -2.33 11.09
CA ARG A 190 12.65 -1.60 11.66
C ARG A 190 13.91 -2.44 11.53
N GLY A 191 15.01 -1.82 11.07
CA GLY A 191 16.33 -2.47 11.02
C GLY A 191 16.39 -3.75 10.17
N GLY A 192 15.50 -3.91 9.19
CA GLY A 192 15.41 -5.13 8.37
C GLY A 192 14.50 -6.22 8.96
N GLU A 193 13.95 -6.01 10.16
CA GLU A 193 13.00 -6.92 10.79
C GLU A 193 11.56 -6.48 10.59
N ALA A 194 10.64 -7.45 10.56
CA ALA A 194 9.19 -7.23 10.51
C ALA A 194 8.55 -7.83 11.78
N ARG A 195 8.08 -6.99 12.68
CA ARG A 195 7.42 -7.42 13.91
C ARG A 195 5.91 -7.30 13.78
N ARG A 196 5.19 -8.42 13.88
CA ARG A 196 3.72 -8.48 13.86
C ARG A 196 3.15 -8.21 15.25
N MET A 197 2.09 -7.39 15.31
CA MET A 197 1.38 -7.04 16.54
C MET A 197 -0.03 -6.53 16.22
N SER A 198 -0.83 -6.18 17.24
CA SER A 198 -2.10 -5.51 16.97
C SER A 198 -1.87 -4.19 16.22
N ALA A 199 -2.81 -3.79 15.36
CA ALA A 199 -2.66 -2.56 14.60
C ALA A 199 -2.58 -1.32 15.52
N ALA A 200 -3.30 -1.34 16.65
CA ALA A 200 -3.24 -0.27 17.64
C ALA A 200 -1.84 -0.15 18.28
N ASP A 201 -1.24 -1.28 18.69
CA ASP A 201 0.11 -1.30 19.25
C ASP A 201 1.16 -0.91 18.20
N ALA A 202 0.96 -1.34 16.95
CA ALA A 202 1.83 -0.98 15.83
C ALA A 202 1.84 0.53 15.58
N LEU A 203 0.67 1.17 15.58
CA LEU A 203 0.53 2.62 15.45
C LEU A 203 1.21 3.34 16.62
N ALA A 204 0.97 2.89 17.87
CA ALA A 204 1.62 3.44 19.04
C ALA A 204 3.15 3.30 18.98
N ALA A 205 3.67 2.14 18.54
CA ALA A 205 5.10 1.87 18.41
C ALA A 205 5.82 2.77 17.40
N ILE A 206 5.09 3.30 16.40
CA ILE A 206 5.63 4.25 15.41
C ILE A 206 5.30 5.71 15.74
N GLY A 207 4.61 5.99 16.86
CA GLY A 207 4.24 7.34 17.28
C GLY A 207 3.09 7.97 16.49
N GLU A 208 2.31 7.15 15.75
CA GLU A 208 1.15 7.60 15.00
C GLU A 208 -0.16 7.24 15.73
N LYS A 209 -1.21 7.99 15.43
CA LYS A 209 -2.55 7.74 15.95
C LYS A 209 -3.40 7.00 14.93
N PRO A 210 -4.40 6.19 15.37
CA PRO A 210 -5.43 5.69 14.50
C PRO A 210 -6.10 6.81 13.72
N VAL A 211 -6.37 6.60 12.41
CA VAL A 211 -7.13 7.55 11.61
C VAL A 211 -8.62 7.36 11.83
N GLU A 212 -9.37 8.46 11.75
CA GLU A 212 -10.82 8.47 11.71
C GLU A 212 -11.28 8.90 10.33
N PHE A 213 -12.12 8.10 9.69
CA PHE A 213 -12.66 8.41 8.37
C PHE A 213 -13.89 9.32 8.47
N GLN A 214 -13.82 10.44 7.79
CA GLN A 214 -14.95 11.35 7.61
C GLN A 214 -15.82 10.94 6.42
N ALA A 215 -16.92 11.63 6.20
CA ALA A 215 -17.83 11.41 5.07
C ALA A 215 -17.09 11.15 3.76
N LYS A 216 -17.47 10.10 3.01
CA LYS A 216 -16.86 9.63 1.76
C LYS A 216 -15.54 8.86 1.91
N GLU A 217 -14.76 9.03 2.99
CA GLU A 217 -13.38 8.54 3.07
C GLU A 217 -13.31 7.03 3.20
N GLY A 218 -14.20 6.38 3.93
CA GLY A 218 -14.25 4.93 4.04
C GLY A 218 -14.38 4.29 2.66
N LEU A 219 -15.41 4.67 1.88
CA LEU A 219 -15.58 4.19 0.51
C LEU A 219 -14.38 4.56 -0.37
N ALA A 220 -13.88 5.79 -0.23
CA ALA A 220 -12.75 6.27 -1.03
C ALA A 220 -11.47 5.44 -0.82
N VAL A 221 -11.22 4.91 0.38
CA VAL A 221 -10.01 4.12 0.65
C VAL A 221 -10.14 2.64 0.32
N ILE A 222 -11.38 2.08 0.31
CA ILE A 222 -11.56 0.65 0.04
C ILE A 222 -11.97 0.33 -1.40
N ASN A 223 -12.45 1.30 -2.18
CA ASN A 223 -12.93 1.06 -3.54
C ASN A 223 -11.86 1.40 -4.57
N GLY A 224 -11.19 0.37 -5.06
CA GLY A 224 -10.16 0.47 -6.08
C GLY A 224 -9.57 -0.90 -6.42
N THR A 225 -8.65 -0.95 -7.39
CA THR A 225 -8.00 -2.16 -7.90
C THR A 225 -6.51 -2.20 -7.57
N GLU A 226 -6.12 -1.54 -6.49
CA GLU A 226 -4.71 -1.30 -6.20
C GLU A 226 -3.99 -2.55 -5.71
N VAL A 227 -4.68 -3.48 -5.06
CA VAL A 227 -4.07 -4.75 -4.64
C VAL A 227 -3.78 -5.62 -5.86
N MET A 228 -4.74 -5.78 -6.78
CA MET A 228 -4.52 -6.48 -8.04
C MET A 228 -3.38 -5.85 -8.85
N LYS A 229 -3.36 -4.52 -8.96
CA LYS A 229 -2.28 -3.79 -9.65
C LYS A 229 -0.92 -4.00 -8.99
N ALA A 230 -0.86 -3.99 -7.65
CA ALA A 230 0.37 -4.19 -6.89
C ALA A 230 0.96 -5.58 -7.13
N VAL A 231 0.15 -6.62 -7.00
CA VAL A 231 0.55 -8.01 -7.27
C VAL A 231 1.03 -8.14 -8.72
N GLY A 232 0.22 -7.66 -9.68
CA GLY A 232 0.56 -7.69 -11.10
C GLY A 232 1.85 -6.94 -11.42
N ALA A 233 2.09 -5.77 -10.83
CA ALA A 233 3.30 -4.99 -11.02
C ALA A 233 4.55 -5.74 -10.54
N LEU A 234 4.51 -6.35 -9.36
CA LEU A 234 5.63 -7.12 -8.83
C LEU A 234 5.87 -8.41 -9.62
N VAL A 235 4.81 -9.08 -10.09
CA VAL A 235 4.91 -10.24 -10.99
C VAL A 235 5.59 -9.86 -12.30
N VAL A 236 5.19 -8.77 -12.94
CA VAL A 236 5.83 -8.28 -14.18
C VAL A 236 7.31 -7.95 -13.96
N LEU A 237 7.67 -7.31 -12.85
CA LEU A 237 9.07 -7.03 -12.52
C LEU A 237 9.90 -8.30 -12.33
N ARG A 238 9.35 -9.32 -11.66
CA ARG A 238 9.98 -10.64 -11.50
C ARG A 238 10.15 -11.34 -12.85
N ALA A 239 9.10 -11.34 -13.69
CA ALA A 239 9.13 -11.95 -15.02
C ALA A 239 10.19 -11.30 -15.93
N ARG A 240 10.31 -9.97 -15.91
CA ARG A 240 11.37 -9.24 -16.64
C ARG A 240 12.77 -9.63 -16.16
N ASN A 241 12.99 -9.82 -14.86
CA ASN A 241 14.27 -10.26 -14.33
C ASN A 241 14.57 -11.71 -14.75
N LEU A 242 13.56 -12.59 -14.72
CA LEU A 242 13.71 -13.98 -15.16
C LEU A 242 14.08 -14.07 -16.65
N SER A 243 13.42 -13.29 -17.51
CA SER A 243 13.75 -13.22 -18.94
C SER A 243 15.21 -12.81 -19.16
N LYS A 244 15.68 -11.73 -18.50
CA LYS A 244 17.07 -11.31 -18.60
C LYS A 244 18.07 -12.35 -18.09
N ALA A 245 17.73 -13.08 -17.03
CA ALA A 245 18.56 -14.16 -16.53
C ALA A 245 18.63 -15.32 -17.52
N ALA A 246 17.52 -15.67 -18.17
CA ALA A 246 17.48 -16.70 -19.19
C ALA A 246 18.39 -16.34 -20.40
N ASP A 247 18.34 -15.09 -20.87
CA ASP A 247 19.20 -14.61 -21.96
C ASP A 247 20.69 -14.70 -21.57
N ALA A 248 21.04 -14.30 -20.35
CA ALA A 248 22.41 -14.37 -19.85
C ALA A 248 22.92 -15.84 -19.73
N ILE A 249 22.06 -16.73 -19.22
CA ILE A 249 22.38 -18.16 -19.11
C ILE A 249 22.55 -18.79 -20.51
N ALA A 250 21.67 -18.46 -21.46
CA ALA A 250 21.78 -18.93 -22.83
C ALA A 250 23.11 -18.45 -23.47
N ALA A 251 23.48 -17.18 -23.32
CA ALA A 251 24.73 -16.64 -23.82
C ALA A 251 25.96 -17.37 -23.25
N LEU A 252 26.00 -17.61 -21.93
CA LEU A 252 27.05 -18.38 -21.28
C LEU A 252 27.13 -19.81 -21.77
N THR A 253 25.97 -20.44 -22.04
CA THR A 253 25.93 -21.81 -22.57
C THR A 253 26.49 -21.87 -24.00
N ILE A 254 26.11 -20.94 -24.86
CA ILE A 254 26.60 -20.83 -26.24
C ILE A 254 28.12 -20.61 -26.23
N GLU A 255 28.62 -19.69 -25.40
CA GLU A 255 30.06 -19.44 -25.26
C GLU A 255 30.82 -20.68 -24.82
N ALA A 256 30.29 -21.42 -23.81
CA ALA A 256 30.91 -22.64 -23.31
C ALA A 256 30.96 -23.77 -24.35
N LEU A 257 30.00 -23.80 -25.28
CA LEU A 257 29.91 -24.78 -26.37
C LEU A 257 30.68 -24.32 -27.64
N SER A 258 31.31 -23.16 -27.64
CA SER A 258 32.00 -22.55 -28.79
C SER A 258 31.07 -22.39 -30.00
N GLY A 259 29.78 -22.06 -29.73
CA GLY A 259 28.72 -21.88 -30.73
C GLY A 259 28.64 -20.46 -31.29
#